data_e20c0d8f794ae6571827f79c04af31d3
#
_entry.id   e20c0d8f794ae6571827f79c04af31d3
#
_cell.length_a   1.000
_cell.length_b   1.000
_cell.length_c   1.000
_cell.angle_alpha   90.00
_cell.angle_beta   90.00
_cell.angle_gamma   90.00
#
_symmetry.space_group_name_H-M   'P 1'
#
loop_
_entity.id
_entity.type
_entity.pdbx_description
1 polymer ?
#
loop_
_entity_poly.entity_id
_entity_poly.type
_entity_poly.pdbx_seq_one_letter_code
_entity_poly.pdbx_strand_id
1 'polypeptide(L)'
;MPRKAIEILLTDEQKARLEKITRSHSAERRLVERAGIILACAAGKQNQEIAADYGTSVVRVSKWRRRFAEHGFSGLEDEQRPGQPTIYGQAFRDQLLAKLETQPPAGLARWDCQTLAEDLGASKHAVWRALKKEGIHLHRARSWCVSTDPEFTEKSAAIIGLYLNPPLNALVLSVDEKPSIQALERKTGYIETRDHQTVRAYQSTYQRHGTLNLFAALNVATGHIQAQTTQTKTREDFLQFMDQVLQEVSEDKEVHVILDNYCTHKKNDEWLKKYEGRVQFHFTPTSASWLNQIEIWFGILSRKTLKEASFSSAEELKNAIEAFIVRHNQKAQPFKWRRREVKGSQIKNTITNLRN
;
A
#
# COMPACT_ATOMS: atom_id res chain seq x y z
N MET A 1 -16.82 59.51 29.70
CA MET A 1 -16.25 59.00 30.98
C MET A 1 -15.28 57.86 30.61
N PRO A 2 -14.06 57.81 31.19
CA PRO A 2 -13.16 56.70 30.95
C PRO A 2 -13.80 55.44 31.53
N ARG A 3 -13.87 54.37 30.69
CA ARG A 3 -14.39 53.03 31.11
C ARG A 3 -13.49 52.49 32.22
N LYS A 4 -14.04 52.18 33.38
CA LYS A 4 -13.34 51.58 34.52
C LYS A 4 -12.82 50.21 34.09
N ALA A 5 -11.56 49.91 34.33
CA ALA A 5 -10.98 48.61 33.99
C ALA A 5 -11.65 47.49 34.82
N ILE A 6 -11.88 46.32 34.21
CA ILE A 6 -12.46 45.17 34.91
C ILE A 6 -11.51 44.74 36.03
N GLU A 7 -12.03 44.63 37.25
CA GLU A 7 -11.26 44.14 38.39
C GLU A 7 -11.06 42.60 38.26
N ILE A 8 -9.82 42.14 38.52
CA ILE A 8 -9.50 40.73 38.52
C ILE A 8 -9.28 40.29 39.97
N LEU A 9 -10.19 39.44 40.44
CA LEU A 9 -10.08 38.78 41.73
C LEU A 9 -9.61 37.33 41.48
N LEU A 10 -8.47 36.96 42.04
CA LEU A 10 -7.91 35.63 41.92
C LEU A 10 -8.11 34.85 43.22
N THR A 11 -8.45 33.57 43.08
CA THR A 11 -8.33 32.61 44.18
C THR A 11 -6.85 32.30 44.44
N ASP A 12 -6.52 31.81 45.64
CA ASP A 12 -5.14 31.43 45.96
C ASP A 12 -4.60 30.39 44.99
N GLU A 13 -5.44 29.44 44.54
CA GLU A 13 -5.10 28.44 43.56
C GLU A 13 -4.82 29.05 42.19
N GLN A 14 -5.64 29.97 41.75
CA GLN A 14 -5.44 30.66 40.46
C GLN A 14 -4.16 31.48 40.46
N LYS A 15 -3.89 32.18 41.57
CA LYS A 15 -2.66 32.95 41.75
C LYS A 15 -1.42 32.05 41.70
N ALA A 16 -1.39 30.95 42.46
CA ALA A 16 -0.29 30.01 42.46
C ALA A 16 -0.03 29.41 41.07
N ARG A 17 -1.10 29.08 40.33
CA ARG A 17 -1.00 28.56 38.95
C ARG A 17 -0.44 29.60 37.98
N LEU A 18 -0.86 30.86 38.04
CA LEU A 18 -0.32 31.94 37.21
C LEU A 18 1.15 32.22 37.54
N GLU A 19 1.54 32.23 38.82
CA GLU A 19 2.93 32.35 39.24
C GLU A 19 3.80 31.19 38.76
N LYS A 20 3.29 29.98 38.80
CA LYS A 20 3.98 28.81 38.25
C LYS A 20 4.24 28.94 36.74
N ILE A 21 3.24 29.46 35.98
CA ILE A 21 3.41 29.72 34.55
C ILE A 21 4.49 30.79 34.31
N THR A 22 4.48 31.87 35.05
CA THR A 22 5.46 32.97 34.89
C THR A 22 6.90 32.56 35.21
N ARG A 23 7.10 31.57 36.08
CA ARG A 23 8.41 31.01 36.44
C ARG A 23 8.86 29.86 35.55
N SER A 24 7.98 29.39 34.65
CA SER A 24 8.28 28.21 33.81
C SER A 24 9.21 28.58 32.67
N HIS A 25 10.33 27.83 32.55
CA HIS A 25 11.25 27.93 31.41
C HIS A 25 10.76 27.18 30.16
N SER A 26 9.78 26.26 30.30
CA SER A 26 9.22 25.44 29.21
C SER A 26 7.90 25.95 28.67
N ALA A 27 7.25 26.93 29.37
CA ALA A 27 6.00 27.49 28.88
C ALA A 27 6.21 28.44 27.69
N GLU A 28 5.24 28.47 26.78
CA GLU A 28 5.29 29.41 25.64
C GLU A 28 5.44 30.86 26.12
N ARG A 29 6.38 31.61 25.58
CA ARG A 29 6.68 33.00 25.96
C ARG A 29 5.43 33.89 26.01
N ARG A 30 4.49 33.69 25.08
CA ARG A 30 3.23 34.43 25.01
C ARG A 30 2.27 34.10 26.18
N LEU A 31 2.28 32.84 26.67
CA LEU A 31 1.48 32.44 27.82
C LEU A 31 2.06 33.00 29.11
N VAL A 32 3.39 33.00 29.23
CA VAL A 32 4.12 33.65 30.35
C VAL A 32 3.80 35.14 30.42
N GLU A 33 3.87 35.86 29.29
CA GLU A 33 3.51 37.29 29.22
C GLU A 33 2.06 37.54 29.65
N ARG A 34 1.11 36.73 29.11
CA ARG A 34 -0.32 36.85 29.45
C ARG A 34 -0.59 36.57 30.93
N ALA A 35 0.04 35.53 31.49
CA ALA A 35 -0.08 35.21 32.91
C ALA A 35 0.46 36.35 33.80
N GLY A 36 1.60 36.94 33.43
CA GLY A 36 2.15 38.07 34.12
C GLY A 36 1.25 39.32 34.05
N ILE A 37 0.64 39.61 32.91
CA ILE A 37 -0.34 40.67 32.75
C ILE A 37 -1.53 40.48 33.74
N ILE A 38 -2.05 39.26 33.87
CA ILE A 38 -3.18 38.96 34.76
C ILE A 38 -2.78 39.12 36.24
N LEU A 39 -1.59 38.66 36.61
CA LEU A 39 -1.07 38.88 37.98
C LEU A 39 -0.94 40.37 38.29
N ALA A 40 -0.43 41.17 37.36
CA ALA A 40 -0.34 42.61 37.52
C ALA A 40 -1.74 43.30 37.62
N CYS A 41 -2.72 42.78 36.85
CA CYS A 41 -4.11 43.24 36.96
C CYS A 41 -4.71 42.93 38.33
N ALA A 42 -4.46 41.74 38.87
CA ALA A 42 -4.94 41.34 40.20
C ALA A 42 -4.26 42.12 41.36
N ALA A 43 -3.02 42.60 41.12
CA ALA A 43 -2.32 43.50 42.04
C ALA A 43 -2.84 44.96 42.00
N GLY A 44 -3.90 45.24 41.21
CA GLY A 44 -4.52 46.56 41.13
C GLY A 44 -3.88 47.57 40.18
N LYS A 45 -2.84 47.15 39.40
CA LYS A 45 -2.19 48.05 38.43
C LYS A 45 -3.13 48.48 37.32
N GLN A 46 -2.93 49.71 36.85
CA GLN A 46 -3.68 50.27 35.74
C GLN A 46 -3.18 49.72 34.41
N ASN A 47 -4.07 49.63 33.41
CA ASN A 47 -3.70 49.07 32.09
C ASN A 47 -2.54 49.82 31.42
N GLN A 48 -2.36 51.13 31.67
CA GLN A 48 -1.27 51.91 31.13
C GLN A 48 0.08 51.52 31.74
N GLU A 49 0.13 51.32 33.07
CA GLU A 49 1.30 50.87 33.79
C GLU A 49 1.77 49.46 33.34
N ILE A 50 0.79 48.55 33.25
CA ILE A 50 1.05 47.18 32.79
C ILE A 50 1.55 47.19 31.34
N ALA A 51 0.99 48.02 30.47
CA ALA A 51 1.43 48.13 29.08
C ALA A 51 2.87 48.64 28.99
N ALA A 52 3.27 49.57 29.86
CA ALA A 52 4.66 50.05 29.94
C ALA A 52 5.59 48.97 30.48
N ASP A 53 5.23 48.28 31.58
CA ASP A 53 6.04 47.23 32.21
C ASP A 53 6.32 46.06 31.26
N TYR A 54 5.35 45.69 30.43
CA TYR A 54 5.47 44.55 29.49
C TYR A 54 5.83 44.95 28.04
N GLY A 55 6.05 46.23 27.77
CA GLY A 55 6.37 46.70 26.42
C GLY A 55 5.27 46.42 25.40
N THR A 56 3.99 46.51 25.82
CA THR A 56 2.85 46.13 24.98
C THR A 56 1.82 47.29 24.89
N SER A 57 0.74 47.10 24.15
CA SER A 57 -0.31 48.13 24.05
C SER A 57 -1.37 48.00 25.14
N VAL A 58 -1.94 49.15 25.57
CA VAL A 58 -3.06 49.19 26.51
C VAL A 58 -4.26 48.36 26.03
N VAL A 59 -4.50 48.33 24.70
CA VAL A 59 -5.56 47.54 24.08
C VAL A 59 -5.32 46.05 24.32
N ARG A 60 -4.08 45.60 24.21
CA ARG A 60 -3.69 44.19 24.41
C ARG A 60 -3.86 43.80 25.90
N VAL A 61 -3.47 44.64 26.81
CA VAL A 61 -3.69 44.42 28.25
C VAL A 61 -5.19 44.31 28.53
N SER A 62 -6.00 45.28 28.05
CA SER A 62 -7.45 45.26 28.20
C SER A 62 -8.11 44.02 27.61
N LYS A 63 -7.62 43.55 26.46
CA LYS A 63 -8.09 42.30 25.82
C LYS A 63 -7.87 41.10 26.75
N TRP A 64 -6.64 40.90 27.26
CA TRP A 64 -6.34 39.74 28.09
C TRP A 64 -7.04 39.81 29.46
N ARG A 65 -7.13 40.99 30.06
CA ARG A 65 -7.90 41.22 31.27
C ARG A 65 -9.36 40.80 31.10
N ARG A 66 -10.02 41.22 30.03
CA ARG A 66 -11.41 40.85 29.73
C ARG A 66 -11.56 39.38 29.50
N ARG A 67 -10.71 38.79 28.66
CA ARG A 67 -10.77 37.33 28.32
C ARG A 67 -10.56 36.45 29.55
N PHE A 68 -9.66 36.85 30.44
CA PHE A 68 -9.45 36.09 31.67
C PHE A 68 -10.64 36.27 32.64
N ALA A 69 -11.23 37.45 32.73
CA ALA A 69 -12.43 37.67 33.54
C ALA A 69 -13.63 36.83 33.07
N GLU A 70 -13.78 36.67 31.74
CA GLU A 70 -14.89 35.93 31.12
C GLU A 70 -14.66 34.40 31.08
N HIS A 71 -13.42 33.94 30.83
CA HIS A 71 -13.12 32.54 30.52
C HIS A 71 -12.02 31.93 31.40
N GLY A 72 -11.46 32.63 32.34
CA GLY A 72 -10.37 32.13 33.18
C GLY A 72 -9.12 31.75 32.37
N PHE A 73 -8.50 30.62 32.70
CA PHE A 73 -7.29 30.16 32.02
C PHE A 73 -7.47 29.89 30.53
N SER A 74 -8.62 29.40 30.10
CA SER A 74 -8.89 29.18 28.66
C SER A 74 -8.90 30.48 27.86
N GLY A 75 -9.23 31.62 28.55
CA GLY A 75 -9.14 32.94 27.96
C GLY A 75 -7.71 33.39 27.64
N LEU A 76 -6.68 32.75 28.20
CA LEU A 76 -5.29 33.04 27.90
C LEU A 76 -4.75 32.25 26.69
N GLU A 77 -5.49 31.29 26.20
CA GLU A 77 -5.13 30.52 25.01
C GLU A 77 -5.41 31.31 23.72
N ASP A 78 -4.71 30.96 22.64
CA ASP A 78 -5.00 31.55 21.33
C ASP A 78 -6.28 30.95 20.75
N GLU A 79 -7.16 31.80 20.24
CA GLU A 79 -8.30 31.35 19.48
C GLU A 79 -7.85 30.79 18.14
N GLN A 80 -8.53 29.72 17.73
CA GLN A 80 -8.28 29.13 16.41
C GLN A 80 -8.62 30.18 15.33
N ARG A 81 -7.64 30.54 14.54
CA ARG A 81 -7.85 31.50 13.46
C ARG A 81 -8.67 30.83 12.36
N PRO A 82 -9.70 31.47 11.80
CA PRO A 82 -10.58 30.88 10.80
C PRO A 82 -9.88 30.54 9.47
N GLY A 83 -8.63 30.88 9.27
CA GLY A 83 -7.89 30.59 8.05
C GLY A 83 -8.51 31.26 6.80
N GLN A 84 -7.93 30.98 5.64
CA GLN A 84 -8.51 31.40 4.37
C GLN A 84 -9.72 30.52 4.03
N PRO A 85 -10.86 31.09 3.57
CA PRO A 85 -12.00 30.31 3.12
C PRO A 85 -11.59 29.25 2.09
N THR A 86 -12.11 28.05 2.26
CA THR A 86 -11.79 26.94 1.36
C THR A 86 -12.54 27.12 0.04
N ILE A 87 -11.81 27.45 -1.04
CA ILE A 87 -12.37 27.60 -2.40
C ILE A 87 -12.87 26.25 -2.90
N TYR A 88 -12.13 25.16 -2.62
CA TYR A 88 -12.44 23.80 -3.04
C TYR A 88 -12.95 23.00 -1.84
N GLY A 89 -14.22 23.20 -1.48
CA GLY A 89 -14.91 22.55 -0.37
C GLY A 89 -15.50 21.17 -0.72
N GLN A 90 -16.52 20.79 0.06
CA GLN A 90 -17.20 19.48 -0.12
C GLN A 90 -17.87 19.36 -1.49
N ALA A 91 -18.55 20.40 -1.95
CA ALA A 91 -19.23 20.39 -3.26
C ALA A 91 -18.26 20.09 -4.43
N PHE A 92 -17.07 20.71 -4.42
CA PHE A 92 -16.04 20.40 -5.42
C PHE A 92 -15.58 18.95 -5.36
N ARG A 93 -15.42 18.43 -4.15
CA ARG A 93 -15.05 17.02 -3.95
C ARG A 93 -16.09 16.06 -4.50
N ASP A 94 -17.37 16.32 -4.24
CA ASP A 94 -18.47 15.49 -4.73
C ASP A 94 -18.57 15.53 -6.26
N GLN A 95 -18.38 16.69 -6.88
CA GLN A 95 -18.28 16.83 -8.33
C GLN A 95 -17.10 16.07 -8.92
N LEU A 96 -15.92 16.15 -8.29
CA LEU A 96 -14.73 15.42 -8.71
C LEU A 96 -14.94 13.90 -8.65
N LEU A 97 -15.53 13.40 -7.57
CA LEU A 97 -15.82 11.97 -7.44
C LEU A 97 -16.87 11.49 -8.45
N ALA A 98 -17.92 12.26 -8.66
CA ALA A 98 -18.93 11.97 -9.67
C ALA A 98 -18.33 11.93 -11.09
N LYS A 99 -17.40 12.86 -11.37
CA LYS A 99 -16.71 12.92 -12.67
C LYS A 99 -15.83 11.70 -12.93
N LEU A 100 -15.15 11.18 -11.91
CA LEU A 100 -14.33 9.97 -12.03
C LEU A 100 -15.16 8.72 -12.39
N GLU A 101 -16.45 8.71 -12.12
CA GLU A 101 -17.36 7.61 -12.49
C GLU A 101 -17.85 7.70 -13.95
N THR A 102 -17.57 8.82 -14.63
CA THR A 102 -17.88 8.97 -16.06
C THR A 102 -16.70 8.55 -16.94
N GLN A 103 -16.96 8.33 -18.22
CA GLN A 103 -15.89 8.08 -19.18
C GLN A 103 -15.05 9.35 -19.38
N PRO A 104 -13.73 9.23 -19.55
CA PRO A 104 -12.89 10.34 -19.92
C PRO A 104 -13.26 10.90 -21.30
N PRO A 105 -12.82 12.10 -21.66
CA PRO A 105 -13.04 12.68 -22.99
C PRO A 105 -12.57 11.76 -24.12
N ALA A 106 -13.19 11.90 -25.29
CA ALA A 106 -12.84 11.13 -26.47
C ALA A 106 -11.34 11.20 -26.78
N GLY A 107 -10.73 10.05 -27.05
CA GLY A 107 -9.28 9.94 -27.30
C GLY A 107 -8.44 9.70 -26.04
N LEU A 108 -9.02 9.74 -24.85
CA LEU A 108 -8.34 9.43 -23.62
C LEU A 108 -8.86 8.10 -23.02
N ALA A 109 -7.93 7.22 -22.63
CA ALA A 109 -8.27 5.95 -22.00
C ALA A 109 -8.56 6.06 -20.49
N ARG A 110 -8.20 7.18 -19.87
CA ARG A 110 -8.35 7.40 -18.42
C ARG A 110 -8.32 8.88 -18.08
N TRP A 111 -8.93 9.22 -16.96
CA TRP A 111 -8.79 10.54 -16.37
C TRP A 111 -7.37 10.75 -15.80
N ASP A 112 -6.87 11.97 -15.94
CA ASP A 112 -5.71 12.47 -15.22
C ASP A 112 -6.03 13.80 -14.52
N CYS A 113 -5.11 14.28 -13.67
CA CYS A 113 -5.34 15.51 -12.90
C CYS A 113 -5.46 16.76 -13.76
N GLN A 114 -4.85 16.81 -14.95
CA GLN A 114 -4.92 17.95 -15.84
C GLN A 114 -6.29 18.01 -16.50
N THR A 115 -6.71 16.91 -17.11
CA THR A 115 -8.00 16.81 -17.80
C THR A 115 -9.18 17.03 -16.85
N LEU A 116 -9.10 16.49 -15.61
CA LEU A 116 -10.11 16.75 -14.58
C LEU A 116 -10.13 18.23 -14.16
N ALA A 117 -8.97 18.87 -14.08
CA ALA A 117 -8.89 20.29 -13.73
C ALA A 117 -9.53 21.19 -14.81
N GLU A 118 -9.28 20.89 -16.07
CA GLU A 118 -9.88 21.58 -17.22
C GLU A 118 -11.40 21.42 -17.23
N ASP A 119 -11.89 20.19 -17.07
CA ASP A 119 -13.32 19.89 -17.09
C ASP A 119 -14.08 20.50 -15.88
N LEU A 120 -13.45 20.56 -14.71
CA LEU A 120 -14.05 21.11 -13.50
C LEU A 120 -13.77 22.59 -13.25
N GLY A 121 -13.07 23.28 -14.17
CA GLY A 121 -12.68 24.67 -14.00
C GLY A 121 -11.81 24.93 -12.77
N ALA A 122 -10.96 23.99 -12.41
CA ALA A 122 -10.14 24.01 -11.20
C ALA A 122 -8.64 24.00 -11.51
N SER A 123 -7.79 24.24 -10.51
CA SER A 123 -6.36 24.04 -10.70
C SER A 123 -5.98 22.56 -10.58
N LYS A 124 -4.99 22.12 -11.35
CA LYS A 124 -4.43 20.76 -11.28
C LYS A 124 -4.01 20.37 -9.85
N HIS A 125 -3.44 21.33 -9.10
CA HIS A 125 -3.04 21.10 -7.72
C HIS A 125 -4.23 20.93 -6.76
N ALA A 126 -5.36 21.62 -7.03
CA ALA A 126 -6.58 21.42 -6.24
C ALA A 126 -7.14 20.01 -6.45
N VAL A 127 -7.23 19.56 -7.71
CA VAL A 127 -7.63 18.20 -8.06
C VAL A 127 -6.71 17.18 -7.39
N TRP A 128 -5.38 17.34 -7.54
CA TRP A 128 -4.41 16.44 -6.93
C TRP A 128 -4.55 16.35 -5.39
N ARG A 129 -4.71 17.49 -4.70
CA ARG A 129 -4.91 17.51 -3.25
C ARG A 129 -6.20 16.83 -2.83
N ALA A 130 -7.29 17.05 -3.57
CA ALA A 130 -8.57 16.40 -3.31
C ALA A 130 -8.46 14.89 -3.48
N LEU A 131 -7.89 14.41 -4.59
CA LEU A 131 -7.67 12.98 -4.84
C LEU A 131 -6.76 12.34 -3.78
N LYS A 132 -5.69 13.03 -3.37
CA LYS A 132 -4.78 12.55 -2.33
C LYS A 132 -5.50 12.41 -0.99
N LYS A 133 -6.38 13.34 -0.63
CA LYS A 133 -7.19 13.27 0.60
C LYS A 133 -8.13 12.07 0.59
N GLU A 134 -8.66 11.71 -0.60
CA GLU A 134 -9.51 10.53 -0.80
C GLU A 134 -8.71 9.22 -0.93
N GLY A 135 -7.38 9.28 -0.98
CA GLY A 135 -6.55 8.11 -1.25
C GLY A 135 -6.63 7.58 -2.69
N ILE A 136 -7.12 8.39 -3.62
CA ILE A 136 -7.28 8.03 -5.04
C ILE A 136 -6.00 8.32 -5.82
N HIS A 137 -5.47 7.32 -6.52
CA HIS A 137 -4.26 7.41 -7.33
C HIS A 137 -4.56 7.06 -8.79
N LEU A 138 -4.80 8.04 -9.64
CA LEU A 138 -5.18 7.86 -11.05
C LEU A 138 -4.12 7.13 -11.90
N HIS A 139 -2.84 7.25 -11.53
CA HIS A 139 -1.74 6.59 -12.25
C HIS A 139 -1.51 5.14 -11.83
N ARG A 140 -2.15 4.68 -10.75
CA ARG A 140 -2.04 3.30 -10.27
C ARG A 140 -3.22 2.50 -10.78
N ALA A 141 -2.95 1.63 -11.73
CA ALA A 141 -3.92 0.65 -12.19
C ALA A 141 -3.61 -0.74 -11.59
N ARG A 142 -4.64 -1.48 -11.28
CA ARG A 142 -4.55 -2.92 -10.97
C ARG A 142 -5.59 -3.62 -11.81
N SER A 143 -5.17 -4.68 -12.47
CA SER A 143 -6.10 -5.60 -13.11
C SER A 143 -6.86 -6.36 -12.02
N TRP A 144 -8.10 -6.64 -12.27
CA TRP A 144 -8.95 -7.52 -11.46
C TRP A 144 -9.79 -8.38 -12.40
N CYS A 145 -10.13 -9.55 -11.95
CA CYS A 145 -11.01 -10.44 -12.68
C CYS A 145 -12.08 -10.96 -11.73
N VAL A 146 -13.29 -11.04 -12.20
CA VAL A 146 -14.39 -11.73 -11.52
C VAL A 146 -14.44 -13.13 -12.10
N SER A 147 -14.38 -14.12 -11.23
CA SER A 147 -14.53 -15.50 -11.67
C SER A 147 -15.96 -15.75 -12.14
N THR A 148 -16.08 -16.41 -13.27
CA THR A 148 -17.34 -16.90 -13.82
C THR A 148 -17.58 -18.38 -13.49
N ASP A 149 -16.74 -18.97 -12.65
CA ASP A 149 -16.84 -20.36 -12.23
C ASP A 149 -18.05 -20.54 -11.30
N PRO A 150 -19.07 -21.36 -11.65
CA PRO A 150 -20.21 -21.57 -10.78
C PRO A 150 -19.86 -22.24 -9.45
N GLU A 151 -18.76 -23.00 -9.40
CA GLU A 151 -18.25 -23.66 -8.20
C GLU A 151 -17.17 -22.84 -7.48
N PHE A 152 -17.09 -21.53 -7.75
CA PHE A 152 -16.05 -20.65 -7.20
C PHE A 152 -15.92 -20.76 -5.69
N THR A 153 -17.04 -20.74 -4.98
CA THR A 153 -17.03 -20.75 -3.51
C THR A 153 -16.47 -22.05 -2.96
N GLU A 154 -16.88 -23.18 -3.52
CA GLU A 154 -16.46 -24.51 -3.08
C GLU A 154 -14.96 -24.74 -3.36
N LYS A 155 -14.53 -24.48 -4.61
CA LYS A 155 -13.13 -24.64 -5.02
C LYS A 155 -12.20 -23.70 -4.24
N SER A 156 -12.61 -22.44 -4.05
CA SER A 156 -11.83 -21.48 -3.27
C SER A 156 -11.74 -21.90 -1.81
N ALA A 157 -12.83 -22.37 -1.20
CA ALA A 157 -12.84 -22.82 0.18
C ALA A 157 -11.94 -24.06 0.36
N ALA A 158 -11.96 -25.02 -0.56
CA ALA A 158 -11.08 -26.19 -0.54
C ALA A 158 -9.59 -25.79 -0.59
N ILE A 159 -9.21 -24.91 -1.52
CA ILE A 159 -7.83 -24.43 -1.65
C ILE A 159 -7.39 -23.63 -0.43
N ILE A 160 -8.22 -22.73 0.07
CA ILE A 160 -7.92 -21.95 1.28
C ILE A 160 -7.81 -22.89 2.49
N GLY A 161 -8.65 -23.92 2.56
CA GLY A 161 -8.57 -24.97 3.59
C GLY A 161 -7.21 -25.66 3.59
N LEU A 162 -6.69 -26.06 2.43
CA LEU A 162 -5.36 -26.66 2.28
C LEU A 162 -4.23 -25.73 2.73
N TYR A 163 -4.37 -24.42 2.53
CA TYR A 163 -3.36 -23.45 2.97
C TYR A 163 -3.40 -23.19 4.47
N LEU A 164 -4.58 -23.18 5.08
CA LEU A 164 -4.74 -22.83 6.49
C LEU A 164 -4.65 -24.04 7.43
N ASN A 165 -5.19 -25.17 7.01
CA ASN A 165 -5.28 -26.39 7.79
C ASN A 165 -5.02 -27.61 6.89
N PRO A 166 -3.77 -27.83 6.44
CA PRO A 166 -3.43 -29.02 5.65
C PRO A 166 -3.68 -30.30 6.46
N PRO A 167 -4.02 -31.42 5.82
CA PRO A 167 -4.10 -32.71 6.50
C PRO A 167 -2.78 -33.05 7.19
N LEU A 168 -2.86 -33.76 8.34
CA LEU A 168 -1.71 -33.98 9.23
C LEU A 168 -0.50 -34.65 8.56
N ASN A 169 -0.75 -35.56 7.62
CA ASN A 169 0.32 -36.29 6.91
C ASN A 169 0.39 -35.90 5.43
N ALA A 170 0.08 -34.66 5.10
CA ALA A 170 0.04 -34.21 3.73
C ALA A 170 1.10 -33.15 3.43
N LEU A 171 1.62 -33.22 2.21
CA LEU A 171 2.40 -32.16 1.58
C LEU A 171 1.50 -31.35 0.65
N VAL A 172 1.42 -30.05 0.86
CA VAL A 172 0.69 -29.15 -0.03
C VAL A 172 1.67 -28.40 -0.91
N LEU A 173 1.54 -28.58 -2.21
CA LEU A 173 2.34 -27.93 -3.25
C LEU A 173 1.46 -26.96 -4.05
N SER A 174 1.99 -25.79 -4.33
CA SER A 174 1.41 -24.82 -5.26
C SER A 174 2.30 -24.82 -6.50
N VAL A 175 1.77 -25.27 -7.63
CA VAL A 175 2.54 -25.54 -8.85
C VAL A 175 2.00 -24.73 -10.02
N ASP A 176 2.90 -24.22 -10.86
CA ASP A 176 2.56 -23.49 -12.07
C ASP A 176 3.78 -23.36 -12.99
N GLU A 177 3.57 -22.82 -14.21
CA GLU A 177 4.66 -22.47 -15.10
C GLU A 177 4.74 -20.96 -15.37
N LYS A 178 5.97 -20.45 -15.49
CA LYS A 178 6.26 -19.13 -16.03
C LYS A 178 6.78 -19.26 -17.44
N PRO A 179 5.93 -19.04 -18.45
CA PRO A 179 6.30 -19.27 -19.84
C PRO A 179 7.12 -18.13 -20.42
N SER A 180 7.88 -18.45 -21.48
CA SER A 180 8.51 -17.51 -22.41
C SER A 180 9.35 -16.41 -21.72
N ILE A 181 10.15 -16.81 -20.73
CA ILE A 181 11.11 -15.90 -20.09
C ILE A 181 12.21 -15.58 -21.11
N GLN A 182 12.34 -14.33 -21.50
CA GLN A 182 13.25 -13.91 -22.55
C GLN A 182 14.66 -13.59 -22.01
N ALA A 183 15.69 -14.15 -22.63
CA ALA A 183 17.06 -13.69 -22.44
C ALA A 183 17.28 -12.43 -23.29
N LEU A 184 17.27 -11.28 -22.63
CA LEU A 184 17.44 -9.98 -23.26
C LEU A 184 18.80 -9.40 -22.88
N GLU A 185 19.64 -9.15 -23.87
CA GLU A 185 20.88 -8.41 -23.68
C GLU A 185 20.65 -6.94 -23.92
N ARG A 186 21.01 -6.11 -22.93
CA ARG A 186 20.93 -4.64 -23.01
C ARG A 186 22.02 -3.99 -22.18
N LYS A 187 22.50 -2.84 -22.61
CA LYS A 187 23.46 -2.06 -21.80
C LYS A 187 22.72 -1.51 -20.58
N THR A 188 23.30 -1.73 -19.43
CA THR A 188 22.81 -1.23 -18.13
C THR A 188 23.87 -0.36 -17.48
N GLY A 189 23.47 0.60 -16.67
CA GLY A 189 24.40 1.50 -15.98
C GLY A 189 23.66 2.45 -15.05
N TYR A 190 24.31 3.53 -14.70
CA TYR A 190 23.72 4.62 -13.93
C TYR A 190 23.83 5.92 -14.71
N ILE A 191 22.79 6.74 -14.64
CA ILE A 191 22.76 8.08 -15.21
C ILE A 191 22.45 9.10 -14.11
N GLU A 192 23.02 10.28 -14.24
CA GLU A 192 22.63 11.42 -13.42
C GLU A 192 21.43 12.13 -14.06
N THR A 193 20.41 12.40 -13.25
CA THR A 193 19.22 13.15 -13.67
C THR A 193 19.46 14.66 -13.54
N ARG A 194 18.57 15.49 -14.10
CA ARG A 194 18.65 16.96 -14.01
C ARG A 194 18.66 17.47 -12.55
N ASP A 195 18.08 16.71 -11.63
CA ASP A 195 18.01 17.02 -10.20
C ASP A 195 19.23 16.48 -9.44
N HIS A 196 20.34 16.18 -10.13
CA HIS A 196 21.58 15.62 -9.57
C HIS A 196 21.38 14.29 -8.80
N GLN A 197 20.35 13.53 -9.15
CA GLN A 197 20.14 12.20 -8.59
C GLN A 197 20.72 11.15 -9.53
N THR A 198 21.46 10.19 -8.98
CA THR A 198 21.95 9.05 -9.73
C THR A 198 20.90 7.94 -9.71
N VAL A 199 20.39 7.57 -10.88
CA VAL A 199 19.42 6.51 -11.05
C VAL A 199 19.95 5.41 -11.96
N ARG A 200 19.49 4.18 -11.71
CA ARG A 200 19.79 3.06 -12.61
C ARG A 200 19.08 3.28 -13.96
N ALA A 201 19.82 3.06 -15.01
CA ALA A 201 19.33 3.18 -16.38
C ALA A 201 19.67 1.95 -17.21
N TYR A 202 18.90 1.73 -18.25
CA TYR A 202 19.17 0.69 -19.25
C TYR A 202 18.78 1.22 -20.64
N GLN A 203 19.48 0.69 -21.64
CA GLN A 203 19.21 1.05 -23.02
C GLN A 203 17.86 0.45 -23.45
N SER A 204 17.04 1.21 -24.18
CA SER A 204 15.74 0.78 -24.68
C SER A 204 15.86 -0.31 -25.76
N THR A 205 16.93 -0.29 -26.55
CA THR A 205 17.25 -1.33 -27.53
C THR A 205 17.86 -2.54 -26.84
N TYR A 206 17.54 -3.74 -27.32
CA TYR A 206 18.01 -5.00 -26.77
C TYR A 206 18.17 -6.04 -27.89
N GLN A 207 19.02 -7.04 -27.63
CA GLN A 207 19.12 -8.26 -28.43
C GLN A 207 18.42 -9.42 -27.69
N ARG A 208 17.82 -10.34 -28.44
CA ARG A 208 17.17 -11.54 -27.89
C ARG A 208 18.06 -12.74 -28.14
N HIS A 209 18.32 -13.49 -27.07
CA HIS A 209 19.16 -14.69 -27.08
C HIS A 209 18.38 -15.96 -26.73
N GLY A 210 17.09 -15.97 -27.06
CA GLY A 210 16.22 -17.12 -26.82
C GLY A 210 15.25 -16.91 -25.66
N THR A 211 14.50 -17.96 -25.37
CA THR A 211 13.48 -18.01 -24.31
C THR A 211 13.61 -19.32 -23.54
N LEU A 212 13.20 -19.28 -22.27
CA LEU A 212 13.04 -20.45 -21.42
C LEU A 212 11.65 -20.46 -20.80
N ASN A 213 11.14 -21.64 -20.50
CA ASN A 213 10.00 -21.83 -19.63
C ASN A 213 10.50 -22.32 -18.27
N LEU A 214 9.79 -22.01 -17.21
CA LEU A 214 10.13 -22.41 -15.86
C LEU A 214 8.91 -23.05 -15.19
N PHE A 215 8.97 -24.34 -14.92
CA PHE A 215 8.05 -25.01 -14.00
C PHE A 215 8.55 -24.82 -12.58
N ALA A 216 7.65 -24.55 -11.64
CA ALA A 216 8.01 -24.40 -10.25
C ALA A 216 6.93 -24.95 -9.31
N ALA A 217 7.38 -25.58 -8.24
CA ALA A 217 6.57 -26.13 -7.16
C ALA A 217 6.99 -25.44 -5.84
N LEU A 218 6.06 -24.77 -5.19
CA LEU A 218 6.22 -24.16 -3.88
C LEU A 218 5.67 -25.12 -2.82
N ASN A 219 6.51 -25.56 -1.90
CA ASN A 219 6.04 -26.18 -0.67
C ASN A 219 5.41 -25.12 0.24
N VAL A 220 4.11 -25.22 0.42
CA VAL A 220 3.32 -24.21 1.16
C VAL A 220 3.75 -24.08 2.62
N ALA A 221 4.12 -25.20 3.25
CA ALA A 221 4.48 -25.23 4.66
C ALA A 221 5.88 -24.64 4.95
N THR A 222 6.82 -24.75 4.00
CA THR A 222 8.21 -24.33 4.22
C THR A 222 8.59 -23.10 3.41
N GLY A 223 7.87 -22.81 2.31
CA GLY A 223 8.25 -21.80 1.33
C GLY A 223 9.37 -22.23 0.38
N HIS A 224 9.81 -23.50 0.48
CA HIS A 224 10.86 -24.06 -0.39
C HIS A 224 10.36 -24.20 -1.83
N ILE A 225 11.22 -23.94 -2.80
CA ILE A 225 10.94 -24.01 -4.23
C ILE A 225 11.76 -25.14 -4.86
N GLN A 226 11.08 -26.00 -5.57
CA GLN A 226 11.66 -26.88 -6.58
C GLN A 226 11.29 -26.34 -7.95
N ALA A 227 12.21 -26.27 -8.89
CA ALA A 227 11.92 -25.73 -10.20
C ALA A 227 12.83 -26.31 -11.27
N GLN A 228 12.34 -26.30 -12.51
CA GLN A 228 13.04 -26.80 -13.70
C GLN A 228 12.82 -25.86 -14.88
N THR A 229 13.89 -25.50 -15.57
CA THR A 229 13.81 -24.77 -16.83
C THR A 229 13.68 -25.74 -18.01
N THR A 230 12.81 -25.42 -18.96
CA THR A 230 12.56 -26.22 -20.15
C THR A 230 12.52 -25.36 -21.41
N GLN A 231 12.73 -25.94 -22.56
CA GLN A 231 12.57 -25.27 -23.87
C GLN A 231 11.10 -25.23 -24.31
N THR A 232 10.33 -26.22 -23.93
CA THR A 232 8.91 -26.36 -24.21
C THR A 232 8.09 -26.34 -22.92
N LYS A 233 6.79 -26.29 -23.04
CA LYS A 233 5.86 -26.39 -21.90
C LYS A 233 4.71 -27.32 -22.25
N THR A 234 5.07 -28.49 -22.66
CA THR A 234 4.14 -29.56 -23.00
C THR A 234 3.60 -30.23 -21.73
N ARG A 235 2.60 -31.09 -21.93
CA ARG A 235 2.11 -31.94 -20.84
C ARG A 235 3.19 -32.89 -20.34
N GLU A 236 3.98 -33.41 -21.25
CA GLU A 236 5.10 -34.31 -20.96
C GLU A 236 6.12 -33.59 -20.06
N ASP A 237 6.50 -32.35 -20.40
CA ASP A 237 7.41 -31.54 -19.58
C ASP A 237 6.84 -31.33 -18.16
N PHE A 238 5.54 -31.03 -18.08
CA PHE A 238 4.87 -30.87 -16.78
C PHE A 238 4.87 -32.16 -15.95
N LEU A 239 4.51 -33.29 -16.55
CA LEU A 239 4.47 -34.59 -15.87
C LEU A 239 5.87 -35.05 -15.45
N GLN A 240 6.87 -34.83 -16.29
CA GLN A 240 8.26 -35.10 -15.95
C GLN A 240 8.74 -34.26 -14.77
N PHE A 241 8.39 -32.99 -14.76
CA PHE A 241 8.68 -32.12 -13.63
C PHE A 241 7.98 -32.61 -12.34
N MET A 242 6.71 -33.00 -12.43
CA MET A 242 5.99 -33.56 -11.29
C MET A 242 6.59 -34.86 -10.79
N ASP A 243 7.02 -35.74 -11.67
CA ASP A 243 7.73 -36.97 -11.29
C ASP A 243 9.02 -36.65 -10.50
N GLN A 244 9.80 -35.66 -10.93
CA GLN A 244 11.00 -35.22 -10.22
C GLN A 244 10.67 -34.64 -8.83
N VAL A 245 9.64 -33.79 -8.72
CA VAL A 245 9.19 -33.22 -7.44
C VAL A 245 8.77 -34.31 -6.47
N LEU A 246 8.06 -35.34 -6.98
CA LEU A 246 7.54 -36.43 -6.12
C LEU A 246 8.62 -37.44 -5.71
N GLN A 247 9.73 -37.57 -6.45
CA GLN A 247 10.87 -38.42 -6.05
C GLN A 247 11.50 -37.99 -4.72
N GLU A 248 11.43 -36.69 -4.40
CA GLU A 248 11.95 -36.16 -3.14
C GLU A 248 10.95 -36.25 -1.97
N VAL A 249 9.72 -36.71 -2.22
CA VAL A 249 8.65 -36.79 -1.22
C VAL A 249 8.53 -38.22 -0.73
N SER A 250 8.59 -38.37 0.59
CA SER A 250 8.40 -39.66 1.26
C SER A 250 7.08 -40.36 0.85
N GLU A 251 7.12 -41.67 0.60
CA GLU A 251 5.99 -42.44 0.07
C GLU A 251 4.79 -42.51 1.03
N ASP A 252 4.99 -42.31 2.31
CA ASP A 252 3.96 -42.28 3.35
C ASP A 252 3.12 -41.00 3.38
N LYS A 253 3.52 -39.96 2.64
CA LYS A 253 2.82 -38.67 2.61
C LYS A 253 1.82 -38.61 1.48
N GLU A 254 0.65 -38.10 1.79
CA GLU A 254 -0.30 -37.58 0.77
C GLU A 254 0.22 -36.28 0.18
N VAL A 255 -0.02 -36.08 -1.11
CA VAL A 255 0.42 -34.87 -1.82
C VAL A 255 -0.76 -34.18 -2.46
N HIS A 256 -1.08 -32.97 -1.98
CA HIS A 256 -2.08 -32.12 -2.56
C HIS A 256 -1.41 -31.05 -3.42
N VAL A 257 -1.70 -31.06 -4.72
CA VAL A 257 -1.11 -30.14 -5.70
C VAL A 257 -2.16 -29.14 -6.14
N ILE A 258 -1.92 -27.87 -5.85
CA ILE A 258 -2.78 -26.76 -6.28
C ILE A 258 -2.27 -26.25 -7.61
N LEU A 259 -3.15 -26.22 -8.61
CA LEU A 259 -2.88 -25.91 -10.01
C LEU A 259 -3.89 -24.89 -10.54
N ASP A 260 -3.49 -24.17 -11.58
CA ASP A 260 -4.45 -23.39 -12.35
C ASP A 260 -5.21 -24.28 -13.39
N ASN A 261 -6.13 -23.67 -14.11
CA ASN A 261 -6.94 -24.37 -15.11
C ASN A 261 -6.27 -24.52 -16.48
N TYR A 262 -4.96 -24.42 -16.58
CA TYR A 262 -4.26 -24.55 -17.86
C TYR A 262 -4.42 -25.96 -18.44
N CYS A 263 -4.40 -26.06 -19.77
CA CYS A 263 -4.74 -27.33 -20.46
C CYS A 263 -3.77 -28.48 -20.19
N THR A 264 -2.49 -28.18 -19.93
CA THR A 264 -1.47 -29.20 -19.62
C THR A 264 -1.69 -29.84 -18.25
N HIS A 265 -2.34 -29.11 -17.32
CA HIS A 265 -2.62 -29.57 -15.96
C HIS A 265 -3.86 -30.50 -15.90
N LYS A 266 -4.69 -30.49 -16.93
CA LYS A 266 -5.95 -31.30 -16.99
C LYS A 266 -5.75 -32.62 -17.72
N LYS A 267 -6.67 -33.57 -17.49
CA LYS A 267 -6.70 -34.87 -18.14
C LYS A 267 -5.42 -35.70 -17.93
N ASN A 268 -4.92 -35.73 -16.71
CA ASN A 268 -3.75 -36.50 -16.30
C ASN A 268 -4.13 -37.73 -15.46
N ASP A 269 -5.33 -38.25 -15.67
CA ASP A 269 -5.89 -39.36 -14.87
C ASP A 269 -5.05 -40.64 -14.92
N GLU A 270 -4.46 -40.95 -16.10
CA GLU A 270 -3.58 -42.11 -16.22
C GLU A 270 -2.28 -41.96 -15.44
N TRP A 271 -1.72 -40.74 -15.40
CA TRP A 271 -0.54 -40.45 -14.61
C TRP A 271 -0.87 -40.49 -13.13
N LEU A 272 -2.00 -39.95 -12.71
CA LEU A 272 -2.46 -39.95 -11.31
C LEU A 272 -2.71 -41.37 -10.77
N LYS A 273 -3.17 -42.30 -11.63
CA LYS A 273 -3.36 -43.73 -11.27
C LYS A 273 -2.08 -44.41 -10.80
N LYS A 274 -0.89 -43.97 -11.26
CA LYS A 274 0.41 -44.48 -10.81
C LYS A 274 0.64 -44.28 -9.31
N TYR A 275 -0.01 -43.31 -8.72
CA TYR A 275 0.16 -42.90 -7.32
C TYR A 275 -0.97 -43.38 -6.42
N GLU A 276 -1.89 -44.22 -6.90
CA GLU A 276 -2.95 -44.92 -6.12
C GLU A 276 -3.74 -44.00 -5.18
N GLY A 277 -4.02 -42.76 -5.60
CA GLY A 277 -4.75 -41.75 -4.81
C GLY A 277 -3.87 -40.94 -3.85
N ARG A 278 -2.58 -41.25 -3.70
CA ARG A 278 -1.62 -40.49 -2.88
C ARG A 278 -1.44 -39.07 -3.36
N VAL A 279 -1.55 -38.83 -4.68
CA VAL A 279 -1.42 -37.50 -5.31
C VAL A 279 -2.78 -37.02 -5.76
N GLN A 280 -3.16 -35.83 -5.32
CA GLN A 280 -4.45 -35.21 -5.63
C GLN A 280 -4.25 -33.83 -6.23
N PHE A 281 -4.88 -33.56 -7.38
CA PHE A 281 -4.86 -32.25 -8.03
C PHE A 281 -6.07 -31.42 -7.64
N HIS A 282 -5.82 -30.18 -7.22
CA HIS A 282 -6.83 -29.18 -6.84
C HIS A 282 -6.72 -27.99 -7.78
N PHE A 283 -7.74 -27.80 -8.61
CA PHE A 283 -7.75 -26.72 -9.59
C PHE A 283 -8.33 -25.45 -9.01
N THR A 284 -7.66 -24.32 -9.25
CA THR A 284 -8.22 -23.00 -8.89
C THR A 284 -9.49 -22.73 -9.70
N PRO A 285 -10.46 -21.95 -9.18
CA PRO A 285 -11.59 -21.51 -9.97
C PRO A 285 -11.16 -20.79 -11.25
N THR A 286 -11.96 -20.85 -12.28
CA THR A 286 -11.68 -20.13 -13.55
C THR A 286 -11.47 -18.64 -13.26
N SER A 287 -10.44 -18.05 -13.85
CA SER A 287 -10.03 -16.65 -13.66
C SER A 287 -9.63 -16.28 -12.21
N ALA A 288 -9.20 -17.26 -11.42
CA ALA A 288 -8.76 -17.06 -10.03
C ALA A 288 -7.35 -17.60 -9.76
N SER A 289 -6.43 -17.50 -10.73
CA SER A 289 -5.02 -17.90 -10.59
C SER A 289 -4.31 -17.23 -9.40
N TRP A 290 -4.81 -16.08 -8.94
CA TRP A 290 -4.31 -15.39 -7.74
C TRP A 290 -4.43 -16.23 -6.45
N LEU A 291 -5.25 -17.28 -6.45
CA LEU A 291 -5.31 -18.27 -5.36
C LEU A 291 -4.10 -19.22 -5.38
N ASN A 292 -3.40 -19.35 -6.51
CA ASN A 292 -2.19 -20.16 -6.61
C ASN A 292 -0.99 -19.39 -6.04
N GLN A 293 -0.47 -19.79 -4.88
CA GLN A 293 0.59 -19.04 -4.17
C GLN A 293 1.92 -18.95 -4.92
N ILE A 294 2.20 -19.88 -5.83
CA ILE A 294 3.43 -19.83 -6.65
C ILE A 294 3.54 -18.55 -7.48
N GLU A 295 2.41 -17.93 -7.84
CA GLU A 295 2.37 -16.66 -8.56
C GLU A 295 3.01 -15.51 -7.75
N ILE A 296 2.93 -15.57 -6.43
CA ILE A 296 3.61 -14.61 -5.55
C ILE A 296 5.12 -14.74 -5.73
N TRP A 297 5.62 -15.98 -5.76
CA TRP A 297 7.04 -16.27 -5.95
C TRP A 297 7.51 -15.87 -7.36
N PHE A 298 6.75 -16.16 -8.41
CA PHE A 298 7.05 -15.69 -9.76
C PHE A 298 7.12 -14.15 -9.84
N GLY A 299 6.27 -13.46 -9.09
CA GLY A 299 6.33 -12.02 -8.95
C GLY A 299 7.63 -11.55 -8.27
N ILE A 300 8.14 -12.29 -7.29
CA ILE A 300 9.40 -11.98 -6.59
C ILE A 300 10.60 -12.25 -7.52
N LEU A 301 10.63 -13.41 -8.19
CA LEU A 301 11.64 -13.76 -9.19
C LEU A 301 11.72 -12.67 -10.28
N SER A 302 10.56 -12.29 -10.84
CA SER A 302 10.48 -11.28 -11.89
C SER A 302 11.10 -9.95 -11.45
N ARG A 303 10.78 -9.47 -10.25
CA ARG A 303 11.29 -8.19 -9.73
C ARG A 303 12.76 -8.22 -9.36
N LYS A 304 13.25 -9.36 -8.85
CA LYS A 304 14.61 -9.43 -8.28
C LYS A 304 15.67 -9.90 -9.27
N THR A 305 15.27 -10.71 -10.26
CA THR A 305 16.22 -11.39 -11.14
C THR A 305 16.00 -11.06 -12.61
N LEU A 306 14.74 -10.94 -13.06
CA LEU A 306 14.44 -10.83 -14.49
C LEU A 306 14.25 -9.37 -14.94
N LYS A 307 13.57 -8.55 -14.14
CA LYS A 307 13.27 -7.16 -14.52
C LYS A 307 14.55 -6.33 -14.57
N GLU A 308 14.75 -5.63 -15.69
CA GLU A 308 15.92 -4.75 -15.91
C GLU A 308 17.28 -5.46 -15.85
N ALA A 309 17.30 -6.79 -15.93
CA ALA A 309 18.52 -7.58 -16.10
C ALA A 309 18.95 -7.62 -17.56
N SER A 310 20.21 -8.00 -17.77
CA SER A 310 20.77 -8.24 -19.09
C SER A 310 21.34 -9.65 -19.12
N PHE A 311 21.01 -10.42 -20.15
CA PHE A 311 21.45 -11.80 -20.35
C PHE A 311 21.91 -11.96 -21.78
N SER A 312 23.18 -12.33 -21.95
CA SER A 312 23.81 -12.55 -23.26
C SER A 312 23.52 -13.92 -23.88
N SER A 313 22.89 -14.81 -23.12
CA SER A 313 22.46 -16.14 -23.58
C SER A 313 21.30 -16.69 -22.75
N ALA A 314 20.59 -17.70 -23.28
CA ALA A 314 19.60 -18.46 -22.54
C ALA A 314 20.23 -19.22 -21.35
N GLU A 315 21.48 -19.66 -21.49
CA GLU A 315 22.19 -20.34 -20.42
C GLU A 315 22.53 -19.38 -19.25
N GLU A 316 22.91 -18.17 -19.53
CA GLU A 316 23.10 -17.14 -18.50
C GLU A 316 21.80 -16.84 -17.75
N LEU A 317 20.69 -16.75 -18.48
CA LEU A 317 19.36 -16.61 -17.87
C LEU A 317 19.01 -17.79 -16.96
N LYS A 318 19.27 -19.03 -17.41
CA LYS A 318 19.04 -20.26 -16.64
C LYS A 318 19.86 -20.22 -15.34
N ASN A 319 21.17 -19.97 -15.44
CA ASN A 319 22.06 -19.90 -14.28
C ASN A 319 21.63 -18.84 -13.28
N ALA A 320 21.15 -17.67 -13.74
CA ALA A 320 20.63 -16.63 -12.88
C ALA A 320 19.35 -17.05 -12.13
N ILE A 321 18.45 -17.77 -12.79
CA ILE A 321 17.24 -18.33 -12.19
C ILE A 321 17.61 -19.36 -11.12
N GLU A 322 18.50 -20.32 -11.45
CA GLU A 322 18.95 -21.36 -10.51
C GLU A 322 19.66 -20.77 -9.29
N ALA A 323 20.56 -19.80 -9.49
CA ALA A 323 21.22 -19.10 -8.39
C ALA A 323 20.21 -18.36 -7.49
N PHE A 324 19.16 -17.78 -8.08
CA PHE A 324 18.09 -17.14 -7.32
C PHE A 324 17.30 -18.18 -6.50
N ILE A 325 16.99 -19.36 -7.05
CA ILE A 325 16.30 -20.43 -6.33
C ILE A 325 17.11 -20.90 -5.14
N VAL A 326 18.40 -21.19 -5.34
CA VAL A 326 19.31 -21.58 -4.24
C VAL A 326 19.31 -20.54 -3.13
N ARG A 327 19.46 -19.26 -3.49
CA ARG A 327 19.45 -18.15 -2.53
C ARG A 327 18.09 -18.00 -1.81
N HIS A 328 16.99 -18.22 -2.52
CA HIS A 328 15.65 -18.18 -1.94
C HIS A 328 15.48 -19.31 -0.91
N ASN A 329 15.86 -20.52 -1.27
CA ASN A 329 15.70 -21.71 -0.45
C ASN A 329 16.52 -21.67 0.85
N GLN A 330 17.69 -21.01 0.85
CA GLN A 330 18.48 -20.78 2.08
C GLN A 330 17.71 -19.98 3.14
N LYS A 331 16.72 -19.19 2.74
CA LYS A 331 15.92 -18.31 3.62
C LYS A 331 14.42 -18.50 3.37
N ALA A 332 14.04 -19.68 2.89
CA ALA A 332 12.64 -19.97 2.58
C ALA A 332 11.76 -19.83 3.83
N GLN A 333 10.63 -19.22 3.64
CA GLN A 333 9.58 -19.08 4.64
C GLN A 333 8.23 -19.15 3.97
N PRO A 334 7.22 -19.75 4.64
CA PRO A 334 5.87 -19.82 4.09
C PRO A 334 5.26 -18.43 3.85
N PHE A 335 4.49 -18.31 2.79
CA PHE A 335 3.72 -17.09 2.54
C PHE A 335 2.56 -17.01 3.52
N LYS A 336 2.53 -15.93 4.32
CA LYS A 336 1.47 -15.70 5.31
C LYS A 336 0.33 -14.90 4.69
N TRP A 337 -0.88 -15.42 4.81
CA TRP A 337 -2.09 -14.67 4.49
C TRP A 337 -2.25 -13.52 5.48
N ARG A 338 -2.38 -12.30 4.94
CA ARG A 338 -2.68 -11.12 5.75
C ARG A 338 -4.09 -10.64 5.41
N ARG A 339 -4.94 -10.53 6.41
CA ARG A 339 -6.22 -9.84 6.25
C ARG A 339 -5.94 -8.40 5.85
N ARG A 340 -6.31 -8.02 4.65
CA ARG A 340 -6.23 -6.64 4.21
C ARG A 340 -7.52 -5.95 4.60
N GLU A 341 -7.48 -4.96 5.47
CA GLU A 341 -8.58 -4.02 5.61
C GLU A 341 -8.68 -3.23 4.31
N VAL A 342 -9.67 -3.55 3.52
CA VAL A 342 -10.06 -2.72 2.39
C VAL A 342 -10.87 -1.57 3.00
N LYS A 343 -10.22 -0.43 3.23
CA LYS A 343 -10.93 0.81 3.56
C LYS A 343 -11.92 1.05 2.42
N GLY A 344 -13.20 1.24 2.79
CA GLY A 344 -14.26 1.45 1.83
C GLY A 344 -13.88 2.55 0.85
N SER A 345 -14.00 2.28 -0.45
CA SER A 345 -13.80 3.29 -1.47
C SER A 345 -14.97 4.26 -1.46
N GLN A 346 -14.68 5.51 -1.67
CA GLN A 346 -15.68 6.56 -1.77
C GLN A 346 -16.33 6.61 -3.15
N ILE A 347 -15.80 5.87 -4.12
CA ILE A 347 -16.36 5.65 -5.45
C ILE A 347 -17.31 4.45 -5.34
N LYS A 348 -18.58 4.73 -5.08
CA LYS A 348 -19.57 3.71 -4.67
C LYS A 348 -19.98 2.77 -5.81
N ASN A 349 -20.08 3.25 -7.04
CA ASN A 349 -20.69 2.49 -8.13
C ASN A 349 -19.76 1.47 -8.78
N THR A 350 -18.43 1.72 -8.76
CA THR A 350 -17.45 0.82 -9.37
C THR A 350 -17.07 -0.36 -8.47
N ILE A 351 -17.28 -0.26 -7.16
CA ILE A 351 -16.90 -1.32 -6.19
C ILE A 351 -18.08 -2.24 -5.87
N THR A 352 -19.31 -1.80 -5.98
CA THR A 352 -20.49 -2.65 -5.80
C THR A 352 -20.51 -3.80 -6.80
N ASN A 353 -20.02 -3.59 -8.02
CA ASN A 353 -19.93 -4.63 -9.05
C ASN A 353 -18.82 -5.67 -8.82
N LEU A 354 -17.92 -5.43 -7.85
CA LEU A 354 -16.86 -6.38 -7.47
C LEU A 354 -17.25 -7.29 -6.30
N ARG A 355 -18.40 -7.04 -5.68
CA ARG A 355 -18.89 -7.79 -4.50
C ARG A 355 -20.07 -8.70 -4.78
N ASN A 356 -20.62 -8.63 -6.01
CA ASN A 356 -21.73 -9.51 -6.45
C ASN A 356 -21.18 -10.71 -7.20
#